data_106d67484bb0bc617f091c4f9a48ec40
#
_entry.id   106d67484bb0bc617f091c4f9a48ec40
#
_cell.length_a   1.000
_cell.length_b   1.000
_cell.length_c   1.000
_cell.angle_alpha   90.00
_cell.angle_beta   90.00
_cell.angle_gamma   90.00
#
_symmetry.space_group_name_H-M   'P 1'
#
loop_
_entity.id
_entity.type
_entity.pdbx_description
1 polymer ?
#
loop_
_entity_poly.entity_id
_entity_poly.type
_entity_poly.pdbx_seq_one_letter_code
_entity_poly.pdbx_strand_id
1 'polypeptide(L)'
;MIVSCYADHLAYTFEAQDALFMLGMKVVNKLEEHHIPMVQVLHNQKVQLLYGVEGYRRFTEAMGEISSAELVTACIHFLQMLKRMDDNDFLEMKAVDIKFERLYYDGKNKEIKAVILPINYECDLHDACTWSYLFRNTMLLFLIQIFVNMPDRQTELYYVVMDQTKTDAEVLHALISYDFGIQAVEHAMENTDSEKTLLLEHNGSEGNLIFIVDKPEFLIGKSKEADGTIANSTKVSRNHCRIVRENGSYMIQDLESTNGTSVNGYTLEPDQKYYLKDGDSLVLADVEFKISVS
;
A
#
# COMPACT_ATOMS: atom_id res chain seq x y z
N MET A 1 6.97 -26.22 16.26
CA MET A 1 7.59 -25.57 15.06
C MET A 1 8.62 -24.55 15.50
N ILE A 2 9.81 -24.55 14.90
CA ILE A 2 10.90 -23.57 15.16
C ILE A 2 11.14 -22.79 13.87
N VAL A 3 11.26 -21.47 13.97
CA VAL A 3 11.55 -20.59 12.82
C VAL A 3 12.94 -20.01 12.97
N SER A 4 13.76 -20.18 11.96
CA SER A 4 15.11 -19.59 11.87
C SER A 4 15.17 -18.66 10.65
N CYS A 5 15.67 -17.43 10.86
CA CYS A 5 15.78 -16.42 9.82
C CYS A 5 17.24 -16.29 9.38
N TYR A 6 17.47 -16.47 8.07
CA TYR A 6 18.77 -16.28 7.43
C TYR A 6 18.71 -15.11 6.46
N ALA A 7 19.83 -14.72 5.89
CA ALA A 7 19.88 -13.58 4.98
C ALA A 7 19.11 -13.82 3.67
N ASP A 8 19.11 -15.06 3.18
CA ASP A 8 18.58 -15.49 1.89
C ASP A 8 17.32 -16.37 1.99
N HIS A 9 17.02 -16.88 3.19
CA HIS A 9 15.85 -17.75 3.41
C HIS A 9 15.31 -17.74 4.84
N LEU A 10 14.08 -18.21 4.98
CA LEU A 10 13.45 -18.58 6.25
C LEU A 10 13.34 -20.10 6.34
N ALA A 11 13.69 -20.67 7.48
CA ALA A 11 13.59 -22.11 7.73
C ALA A 11 12.55 -22.40 8.82
N TYR A 12 11.53 -23.18 8.48
CA TYR A 12 10.51 -23.66 9.39
C TYR A 12 10.76 -25.15 9.67
N THR A 13 11.19 -25.48 10.89
CA THR A 13 11.51 -26.84 11.30
C THR A 13 10.35 -27.43 12.10
N PHE A 14 9.90 -28.60 11.68
CA PHE A 14 8.79 -29.32 12.31
C PHE A 14 9.32 -30.49 13.16
N GLU A 15 8.71 -30.71 14.33
CA GLU A 15 9.07 -31.80 15.23
C GLU A 15 8.49 -33.14 14.77
N ALA A 16 7.32 -33.09 14.10
CA ALA A 16 6.64 -34.26 13.58
C ALA A 16 6.25 -34.07 12.11
N GLN A 17 6.42 -35.13 11.30
CA GLN A 17 6.04 -35.12 9.88
C GLN A 17 4.54 -34.98 9.67
N ASP A 18 3.73 -35.44 10.64
CA ASP A 18 2.26 -35.41 10.61
C ASP A 18 1.67 -34.00 10.66
N ALA A 19 2.50 -33.02 11.01
CA ALA A 19 2.11 -31.60 10.99
C ALA A 19 1.89 -31.03 9.58
N LEU A 20 2.46 -31.67 8.55
CA LEU A 20 2.37 -31.18 7.17
C LEU A 20 1.17 -31.75 6.44
N PHE A 21 0.42 -30.86 5.78
CA PHE A 21 -0.70 -31.21 4.94
C PHE A 21 -0.24 -31.36 3.49
N MET A 22 -0.10 -32.62 3.02
CA MET A 22 0.46 -32.95 1.71
C MET A 22 -0.30 -32.34 0.53
N LEU A 23 -1.63 -32.20 0.65
CA LEU A 23 -2.44 -31.55 -0.37
C LEU A 23 -2.19 -30.02 -0.34
N GLY A 24 -2.10 -29.44 0.86
CA GLY A 24 -1.70 -28.04 1.06
C GLY A 24 -0.37 -27.71 0.43
N MET A 25 0.63 -28.61 0.52
CA MET A 25 1.92 -28.47 -0.17
C MET A 25 1.77 -28.28 -1.68
N LYS A 26 0.89 -29.06 -2.31
CA LYS A 26 0.62 -28.94 -3.74
C LYS A 26 -0.13 -27.66 -4.10
N VAL A 27 -1.03 -27.21 -3.22
CA VAL A 27 -1.80 -25.98 -3.41
C VAL A 27 -0.87 -24.78 -3.27
N VAL A 28 -0.08 -24.71 -2.20
CA VAL A 28 0.90 -23.60 -1.98
C VAL A 28 1.85 -23.47 -3.15
N ASN A 29 2.40 -24.56 -3.68
CA ASN A 29 3.33 -24.55 -4.83
C ASN A 29 2.68 -24.09 -6.15
N LYS A 30 1.35 -24.03 -6.22
CA LYS A 30 0.59 -23.50 -7.37
C LYS A 30 0.15 -22.05 -7.19
N LEU A 31 0.28 -21.50 -5.99
CA LEU A 31 0.01 -20.09 -5.74
C LEU A 31 1.18 -19.27 -6.30
N GLU A 32 0.96 -18.56 -7.39
CA GLU A 32 2.00 -17.73 -8.05
C GLU A 32 2.11 -16.34 -7.41
N GLU A 33 1.02 -15.86 -6.81
CA GLU A 33 0.93 -14.53 -6.23
C GLU A 33 1.09 -14.55 -4.70
N HIS A 34 1.68 -13.51 -4.14
CA HIS A 34 1.79 -13.22 -2.70
C HIS A 34 2.50 -14.25 -1.81
N HIS A 35 2.83 -15.45 -2.29
CA HIS A 35 3.57 -16.42 -1.49
C HIS A 35 5.08 -16.37 -1.78
N ILE A 36 5.86 -16.77 -0.79
CA ILE A 36 7.31 -16.94 -0.94
C ILE A 36 7.59 -18.38 -1.37
N PRO A 37 8.33 -18.61 -2.47
CA PRO A 37 8.62 -19.96 -2.96
C PRO A 37 9.25 -20.83 -1.89
N MET A 38 8.84 -22.08 -1.83
CA MET A 38 9.21 -23.01 -0.76
C MET A 38 9.85 -24.30 -1.31
N VAL A 39 10.82 -24.80 -0.56
CA VAL A 39 11.43 -26.13 -0.79
C VAL A 39 11.39 -26.94 0.50
N GLN A 40 10.95 -28.19 0.42
CA GLN A 40 11.01 -29.13 1.54
C GLN A 40 12.37 -29.84 1.55
N VAL A 41 12.98 -29.88 2.72
CA VAL A 41 14.24 -30.62 2.97
C VAL A 41 14.11 -31.48 4.23
N LEU A 42 14.97 -32.48 4.35
CA LEU A 42 15.13 -33.26 5.57
C LEU A 42 16.47 -32.85 6.23
N HIS A 43 16.40 -32.28 7.41
CA HIS A 43 17.59 -31.86 8.16
C HIS A 43 17.58 -32.48 9.55
N ASN A 44 18.61 -33.27 9.90
CA ASN A 44 18.73 -33.98 11.19
C ASN A 44 17.46 -34.80 11.51
N GLN A 45 16.93 -35.52 10.52
CA GLN A 45 15.72 -36.35 10.61
C GLN A 45 14.40 -35.55 10.86
N LYS A 46 14.46 -34.22 10.84
CA LYS A 46 13.28 -33.36 10.93
C LYS A 46 12.93 -32.76 9.57
N VAL A 47 11.65 -32.63 9.29
CA VAL A 47 11.20 -31.92 8.09
C VAL A 47 11.40 -30.45 8.29
N GLN A 48 11.95 -29.81 7.27
CA GLN A 48 12.18 -28.39 7.21
C GLN A 48 11.62 -27.82 5.91
N LEU A 49 10.87 -26.70 6.00
CA LEU A 49 10.45 -25.94 4.85
C LEU A 49 11.34 -24.70 4.75
N LEU A 50 12.00 -24.55 3.62
CA LEU A 50 12.88 -23.40 3.32
C LEU A 50 12.13 -22.47 2.36
N TYR A 51 11.97 -21.22 2.73
CA TYR A 51 11.35 -20.17 1.93
C TYR A 51 12.41 -19.18 1.48
N GLY A 52 12.67 -19.11 0.16
CA GLY A 52 13.68 -18.23 -0.41
C GLY A 52 13.22 -16.79 -0.43
N VAL A 53 13.93 -15.92 0.28
CA VAL A 53 13.61 -14.48 0.35
C VAL A 53 14.59 -13.62 -0.43
N GLU A 54 15.49 -14.23 -1.18
CA GLU A 54 16.44 -13.53 -2.04
C GLU A 54 15.67 -12.70 -3.09
N GLY A 55 16.00 -11.41 -3.19
CA GLY A 55 15.32 -10.47 -4.09
C GLY A 55 14.11 -9.76 -3.49
N TYR A 56 13.64 -10.16 -2.29
CA TYR A 56 12.62 -9.45 -1.55
C TYR A 56 13.24 -8.62 -0.43
N ARG A 57 12.64 -7.49 -0.11
CA ARG A 57 13.03 -6.68 1.06
C ARG A 57 12.07 -6.96 2.22
N ARG A 58 12.54 -6.83 3.45
CA ARG A 58 11.62 -6.87 4.59
C ARG A 58 10.59 -5.75 4.44
N PHE A 59 9.32 -6.07 4.67
CA PHE A 59 8.27 -5.07 4.53
C PHE A 59 8.45 -3.89 5.49
N THR A 60 8.95 -4.16 6.72
CA THR A 60 9.29 -3.14 7.72
C THR A 60 10.32 -2.12 7.23
N GLU A 61 11.19 -2.51 6.31
CA GLU A 61 12.21 -1.63 5.71
C GLU A 61 11.65 -0.92 4.47
N ALA A 62 10.94 -1.68 3.63
CA ALA A 62 10.40 -1.18 2.37
C ALA A 62 9.34 -0.09 2.55
N MET A 63 8.47 -0.21 3.57
CA MET A 63 7.35 0.71 3.77
C MET A 63 7.75 2.18 4.01
N GLY A 64 9.00 2.44 4.44
CA GLY A 64 9.52 3.81 4.58
C GLY A 64 10.03 4.43 3.28
N GLU A 65 10.14 3.64 2.21
CA GLU A 65 10.72 4.05 0.93
C GLU A 65 9.71 4.07 -0.22
N ILE A 66 8.61 3.32 -0.09
CA ILE A 66 7.54 3.25 -1.09
C ILE A 66 6.53 4.38 -0.88
N SER A 67 5.86 4.79 -1.96
CA SER A 67 4.82 5.83 -1.88
C SER A 67 3.61 5.35 -1.06
N SER A 68 2.86 6.29 -0.48
CA SER A 68 1.64 5.97 0.27
C SER A 68 0.61 5.22 -0.57
N ALA A 69 0.44 5.57 -1.85
CA ALA A 69 -0.46 4.88 -2.76
C ALA A 69 -0.02 3.43 -3.00
N GLU A 70 1.28 3.21 -3.25
CA GLU A 70 1.86 1.88 -3.43
C GLU A 70 1.72 1.03 -2.17
N LEU A 71 1.96 1.63 -0.99
CA LEU A 71 1.76 0.97 0.30
C LEU A 71 0.32 0.50 0.48
N VAL A 72 -0.64 1.38 0.24
CA VAL A 72 -2.07 1.08 0.38
C VAL A 72 -2.48 -0.02 -0.61
N THR A 73 -2.08 0.07 -1.87
CA THR A 73 -2.36 -0.94 -2.90
C THR A 73 -1.79 -2.30 -2.50
N ALA A 74 -0.52 -2.34 -2.07
CA ALA A 74 0.11 -3.58 -1.63
C ALA A 74 -0.61 -4.20 -0.41
N CYS A 75 -1.05 -3.39 0.56
CA CYS A 75 -1.82 -3.85 1.70
C CYS A 75 -3.17 -4.41 1.29
N ILE A 76 -3.89 -3.75 0.37
CA ILE A 76 -5.20 -4.23 -0.10
C ILE A 76 -5.06 -5.56 -0.85
N HIS A 77 -4.11 -5.68 -1.77
CA HIS A 77 -3.86 -6.94 -2.48
C HIS A 77 -3.54 -8.08 -1.49
N PHE A 78 -2.78 -7.77 -0.44
CA PHE A 78 -2.49 -8.73 0.62
C PHE A 78 -3.76 -9.14 1.39
N LEU A 79 -4.65 -8.20 1.74
CA LEU A 79 -5.94 -8.50 2.36
C LEU A 79 -6.84 -9.34 1.45
N GLN A 80 -6.86 -9.04 0.15
CA GLN A 80 -7.60 -9.83 -0.85
C GLN A 80 -7.03 -11.25 -1.00
N MET A 81 -5.72 -11.42 -0.87
CA MET A 81 -5.09 -12.75 -0.81
C MET A 81 -5.56 -13.52 0.43
N LEU A 82 -5.56 -12.90 1.61
CA LEU A 82 -6.08 -13.53 2.83
C LEU A 82 -7.56 -13.93 2.67
N LYS A 83 -8.37 -13.09 2.04
CA LYS A 83 -9.78 -13.40 1.75
C LYS A 83 -9.93 -14.61 0.82
N ARG A 84 -9.13 -14.67 -0.26
CA ARG A 84 -9.14 -15.84 -1.16
C ARG A 84 -8.73 -17.12 -0.45
N MET A 85 -7.86 -17.04 0.56
CA MET A 85 -7.51 -18.20 1.39
C MET A 85 -8.63 -18.58 2.35
N ASP A 86 -9.34 -17.62 2.93
CA ASP A 86 -10.50 -17.87 3.78
C ASP A 86 -11.64 -18.55 3.01
N ASP A 87 -11.78 -18.21 1.72
CA ASP A 87 -12.77 -18.82 0.81
C ASP A 87 -12.30 -20.17 0.21
N ASN A 88 -11.12 -20.66 0.58
CA ASN A 88 -10.52 -21.87 0.00
C ASN A 88 -10.74 -23.09 0.90
N ASP A 89 -11.23 -24.21 0.32
CA ASP A 89 -11.50 -25.44 1.06
C ASP A 89 -10.23 -26.21 1.52
N PHE A 90 -9.03 -25.82 1.02
CA PHE A 90 -7.78 -26.55 1.24
C PHE A 90 -6.74 -25.82 2.09
N LEU A 91 -6.83 -24.50 2.16
CA LEU A 91 -5.90 -23.66 2.92
C LEU A 91 -6.71 -22.59 3.66
N GLU A 92 -6.57 -22.55 4.95
CA GLU A 92 -7.19 -21.52 5.76
C GLU A 92 -6.27 -20.27 5.83
N MET A 93 -6.86 -19.13 6.12
CA MET A 93 -6.16 -17.87 6.39
C MET A 93 -5.05 -18.01 7.45
N LYS A 94 -5.27 -18.91 8.44
CA LYS A 94 -4.28 -19.27 9.48
C LYS A 94 -3.01 -19.92 8.95
N ALA A 95 -3.01 -20.40 7.70
CA ALA A 95 -1.81 -20.94 7.06
C ALA A 95 -0.75 -19.85 6.79
N VAL A 96 -1.16 -18.59 6.74
CA VAL A 96 -0.25 -17.47 6.51
C VAL A 96 0.49 -17.13 7.79
N ASP A 97 1.83 -17.06 7.72
CA ASP A 97 2.62 -16.46 8.78
C ASP A 97 2.47 -14.94 8.71
N ILE A 98 1.51 -14.44 9.47
CA ILE A 98 1.05 -13.05 9.44
C ILE A 98 1.94 -12.12 10.29
N LYS A 99 3.03 -12.60 10.88
CA LYS A 99 3.90 -11.75 11.69
C LYS A 99 4.52 -10.65 10.86
N PHE A 100 4.27 -9.41 11.26
CA PHE A 100 4.68 -8.21 10.54
C PHE A 100 6.17 -8.20 10.16
N GLU A 101 7.05 -8.67 11.05
CA GLU A 101 8.50 -8.74 10.84
C GLU A 101 8.91 -9.83 9.83
N ARG A 102 7.98 -10.71 9.44
CA ARG A 102 8.18 -11.78 8.47
C ARG A 102 7.41 -11.60 7.18
N LEU A 103 6.81 -10.42 6.99
CA LEU A 103 6.32 -9.99 5.71
C LEU A 103 7.45 -9.39 4.88
N TYR A 104 7.42 -9.66 3.61
CA TYR A 104 8.39 -9.16 2.63
C TYR A 104 7.71 -8.33 1.56
N TYR A 105 8.47 -7.49 0.90
CA TYR A 105 7.99 -6.66 -0.20
C TYR A 105 8.74 -7.03 -1.48
N ASP A 106 7.97 -7.37 -2.50
CA ASP A 106 8.45 -7.56 -3.86
C ASP A 106 8.36 -6.24 -4.63
N GLY A 107 9.49 -5.55 -4.76
CA GLY A 107 9.54 -4.25 -5.45
C GLY A 107 9.29 -4.35 -6.96
N LYS A 108 9.40 -5.55 -7.55
CA LYS A 108 9.13 -5.77 -8.96
C LYS A 108 7.62 -5.82 -9.24
N ASN A 109 6.90 -6.56 -8.42
CA ASN A 109 5.45 -6.75 -8.56
C ASN A 109 4.64 -5.80 -7.68
N LYS A 110 5.32 -4.99 -6.83
CA LYS A 110 4.70 -4.03 -5.89
C LYS A 110 3.70 -4.68 -4.94
N GLU A 111 4.05 -5.84 -4.39
CA GLU A 111 3.16 -6.63 -3.53
C GLU A 111 3.84 -7.13 -2.27
N ILE A 112 3.03 -7.38 -1.22
CA ILE A 112 3.48 -8.01 0.01
C ILE A 112 3.53 -9.52 -0.21
N LYS A 113 4.66 -10.13 0.13
CA LYS A 113 4.91 -11.57 0.13
C LYS A 113 4.88 -12.10 1.56
N ALA A 114 4.25 -13.24 1.76
CA ALA A 114 4.20 -13.94 3.03
C ALA A 114 4.57 -15.42 2.89
N VAL A 115 4.97 -16.01 3.99
CA VAL A 115 5.10 -17.46 4.10
C VAL A 115 3.71 -18.06 4.28
N ILE A 116 3.39 -19.08 3.47
CA ILE A 116 2.17 -19.88 3.61
C ILE A 116 2.60 -21.28 4.05
N LEU A 117 2.14 -21.67 5.24
CA LEU A 117 2.50 -22.94 5.86
C LEU A 117 1.45 -24.00 5.51
N PRO A 118 1.82 -25.05 4.77
CA PRO A 118 0.91 -26.18 4.46
C PRO A 118 0.84 -27.12 5.67
N ILE A 119 0.27 -26.67 6.77
CA ILE A 119 0.15 -27.44 8.01
C ILE A 119 -1.26 -27.99 8.18
N ASN A 120 -1.36 -29.11 8.90
CA ASN A 120 -2.64 -29.66 9.33
C ASN A 120 -3.08 -28.93 10.62
N TYR A 121 -4.22 -28.24 10.56
CA TYR A 121 -4.76 -27.42 11.66
C TYR A 121 -5.32 -28.22 12.82
N GLU A 122 -5.51 -29.54 12.65
CA GLU A 122 -5.84 -30.43 13.76
C GLU A 122 -4.66 -30.65 14.73
N CYS A 123 -3.45 -30.26 14.30
CA CYS A 123 -2.27 -30.24 15.18
C CYS A 123 -2.13 -28.85 15.78
N ASP A 124 -2.02 -28.75 17.12
CA ASP A 124 -1.89 -27.54 17.96
C ASP A 124 -0.67 -26.63 17.66
N LEU A 125 -0.19 -26.57 16.41
CA LEU A 125 0.98 -25.78 16.02
C LEU A 125 0.70 -24.27 15.93
N HIS A 126 -0.55 -23.91 15.70
CA HIS A 126 -1.05 -22.53 15.81
C HIS A 126 -2.31 -22.52 16.66
N ASP A 127 -2.18 -22.10 17.91
CA ASP A 127 -3.33 -21.70 18.70
C ASP A 127 -4.11 -20.63 17.91
N ALA A 128 -5.38 -20.89 17.63
CA ALA A 128 -6.26 -19.97 16.91
C ALA A 128 -6.29 -18.58 17.57
N CYS A 129 -6.21 -18.53 18.90
CA CYS A 129 -6.10 -17.30 19.69
C CYS A 129 -4.82 -16.52 19.36
N THR A 130 -3.69 -17.20 19.23
CA THR A 130 -2.41 -16.58 18.90
C THR A 130 -2.40 -16.02 17.49
N TRP A 131 -2.98 -16.73 16.51
CA TRP A 131 -3.06 -16.26 15.15
C TRP A 131 -3.96 -15.02 15.03
N SER A 132 -5.16 -15.04 15.62
CA SER A 132 -6.09 -13.92 15.65
C SER A 132 -5.44 -12.67 16.25
N TYR A 133 -4.72 -12.82 17.35
CA TYR A 133 -3.97 -11.73 17.96
C TYR A 133 -2.91 -11.14 17.01
N LEU A 134 -2.12 -11.99 16.35
CA LEU A 134 -1.11 -11.56 15.39
C LEU A 134 -1.75 -10.89 14.17
N PHE A 135 -2.86 -11.42 13.66
CA PHE A 135 -3.62 -10.83 12.56
C PHE A 135 -4.07 -9.42 12.90
N ARG A 136 -4.75 -9.23 14.04
CA ARG A 136 -5.23 -7.92 14.47
C ARG A 136 -4.09 -6.92 14.67
N ASN A 137 -2.99 -7.35 15.29
CA ASN A 137 -1.81 -6.49 15.44
C ASN A 137 -1.21 -6.08 14.10
N THR A 138 -1.09 -6.99 13.14
CA THR A 138 -0.58 -6.69 11.81
C THR A 138 -1.51 -5.73 11.07
N MET A 139 -2.83 -5.90 11.19
CA MET A 139 -3.79 -4.97 10.61
C MET A 139 -3.67 -3.57 11.23
N LEU A 140 -3.49 -3.47 12.55
CA LEU A 140 -3.26 -2.18 13.21
C LEU A 140 -1.98 -1.50 12.70
N LEU A 141 -0.90 -2.26 12.52
CA LEU A 141 0.34 -1.72 11.97
C LEU A 141 0.16 -1.23 10.52
N PHE A 142 -0.60 -1.94 9.69
CA PHE A 142 -0.98 -1.46 8.35
C PHE A 142 -1.75 -0.14 8.45
N LEU A 143 -2.79 -0.07 9.30
CA LEU A 143 -3.59 1.14 9.46
C LEU A 143 -2.77 2.35 9.94
N ILE A 144 -1.83 2.13 10.87
CA ILE A 144 -0.92 3.19 11.35
C ILE A 144 -0.09 3.74 10.19
N GLN A 145 0.43 2.88 9.32
CA GLN A 145 1.24 3.31 8.18
C GLN A 145 0.40 3.98 7.09
N ILE A 146 -0.78 3.43 6.78
CA ILE A 146 -1.67 3.97 5.75
C ILE A 146 -2.22 5.35 6.15
N PHE A 147 -2.65 5.50 7.40
CA PHE A 147 -3.35 6.72 7.88
C PHE A 147 -2.48 7.62 8.74
N VAL A 148 -1.17 7.60 8.58
CA VAL A 148 -0.24 8.43 9.35
C VAL A 148 -0.65 9.92 9.36
N ASN A 149 -1.26 10.40 8.29
CA ASN A 149 -1.73 11.78 8.13
C ASN A 149 -3.26 11.94 8.21
N MET A 150 -4.00 10.90 8.57
CA MET A 150 -5.48 10.87 8.62
C MET A 150 -5.99 10.19 9.88
N PRO A 151 -5.77 10.76 11.08
CA PRO A 151 -6.05 10.09 12.36
C PRO A 151 -7.53 9.75 12.56
N ASP A 152 -8.46 10.55 12.02
CA ASP A 152 -9.90 10.29 12.16
C ASP A 152 -10.31 9.00 11.42
N ARG A 153 -9.81 8.79 10.20
CA ARG A 153 -10.04 7.56 9.42
C ARG A 153 -9.38 6.34 10.07
N GLN A 154 -8.19 6.52 10.63
CA GLN A 154 -7.50 5.49 11.40
C GLN A 154 -8.35 5.04 12.59
N THR A 155 -8.97 5.98 13.29
CA THR A 155 -9.78 5.72 14.49
C THR A 155 -10.98 4.85 14.17
N GLU A 156 -11.67 5.08 13.05
CA GLU A 156 -12.82 4.29 12.63
C GLU A 156 -12.45 2.81 12.44
N LEU A 157 -11.42 2.52 11.65
CA LEU A 157 -10.97 1.15 11.40
C LEU A 157 -10.28 0.51 12.61
N TYR A 158 -9.66 1.30 13.47
CA TYR A 158 -9.11 0.82 14.73
C TYR A 158 -10.18 0.11 15.58
N TYR A 159 -11.35 0.71 15.74
CA TYR A 159 -12.44 0.09 16.49
C TYR A 159 -12.94 -1.20 15.84
N VAL A 160 -12.97 -1.27 14.51
CA VAL A 160 -13.35 -2.49 13.79
C VAL A 160 -12.35 -3.62 14.08
N VAL A 161 -11.05 -3.35 14.03
CA VAL A 161 -10.01 -4.34 14.27
C VAL A 161 -9.98 -4.78 15.74
N MET A 162 -10.25 -3.87 16.67
CA MET A 162 -10.21 -4.16 18.12
C MET A 162 -11.49 -4.78 18.67
N ASP A 163 -12.56 -4.83 17.87
CA ASP A 163 -13.84 -5.41 18.29
C ASP A 163 -13.74 -6.94 18.44
N GLN A 164 -13.68 -7.39 19.69
CA GLN A 164 -13.56 -8.82 20.03
C GLN A 164 -14.84 -9.61 19.77
N THR A 165 -15.95 -8.95 19.44
CA THR A 165 -17.21 -9.63 19.04
C THR A 165 -17.19 -10.06 17.58
N LYS A 166 -16.29 -9.49 16.78
CA LYS A 166 -16.12 -9.83 15.36
C LYS A 166 -15.12 -10.98 15.18
N THR A 167 -15.43 -11.87 14.26
CA THR A 167 -14.48 -12.86 13.75
C THR A 167 -13.38 -12.19 12.92
N ASP A 168 -12.26 -12.87 12.70
CA ASP A 168 -11.17 -12.35 11.85
C ASP A 168 -11.62 -12.18 10.39
N ALA A 169 -12.52 -13.06 9.91
CA ALA A 169 -13.13 -12.93 8.58
C ALA A 169 -14.02 -11.67 8.45
N GLU A 170 -14.81 -11.35 9.49
CA GLU A 170 -15.60 -10.11 9.51
C GLU A 170 -14.74 -8.85 9.57
N VAL A 171 -13.64 -8.88 10.33
CA VAL A 171 -12.66 -7.79 10.36
C VAL A 171 -12.00 -7.64 8.98
N LEU A 172 -11.56 -8.75 8.38
CA LEU A 172 -10.96 -8.76 7.05
C LEU A 172 -11.91 -8.20 5.99
N HIS A 173 -13.17 -8.65 6.02
CA HIS A 173 -14.20 -8.14 5.11
C HIS A 173 -14.42 -6.63 5.26
N ALA A 174 -14.49 -6.14 6.50
CA ALA A 174 -14.66 -4.71 6.77
C ALA A 174 -13.47 -3.89 6.25
N LEU A 175 -12.23 -4.38 6.43
CA LEU A 175 -11.02 -3.72 5.92
C LEU A 175 -10.99 -3.69 4.38
N ILE A 176 -11.34 -4.79 3.70
CA ILE A 176 -11.37 -4.83 2.23
C ILE A 176 -12.47 -3.92 1.67
N SER A 177 -13.62 -3.84 2.35
CA SER A 177 -14.77 -3.04 1.93
C SER A 177 -14.62 -1.55 2.25
N TYR A 178 -13.60 -1.18 3.02
CA TYR A 178 -13.37 0.21 3.39
C TYR A 178 -12.83 1.01 2.21
N ASP A 179 -13.44 2.16 1.95
CA ASP A 179 -12.95 3.10 0.94
C ASP A 179 -11.70 3.82 1.43
N PHE A 180 -10.55 3.27 1.09
CA PHE A 180 -9.24 3.90 1.34
C PHE A 180 -9.00 5.14 0.47
N GLY A 181 -9.97 5.53 -0.35
CA GLY A 181 -9.82 6.59 -1.35
C GLY A 181 -9.09 6.12 -2.61
N ILE A 182 -8.98 4.80 -2.81
CA ILE A 182 -8.22 4.17 -3.88
C ILE A 182 -9.06 3.99 -5.16
N GLN A 183 -10.40 4.14 -5.09
CA GLN A 183 -11.23 4.00 -6.30
C GLN A 183 -10.78 4.92 -7.46
N ALA A 184 -10.11 6.03 -7.12
CA ALA A 184 -9.39 6.84 -8.10
C ALA A 184 -8.13 6.15 -8.66
N VAL A 185 -7.50 5.23 -7.91
CA VAL A 185 -6.26 4.54 -8.31
C VAL A 185 -6.56 3.26 -9.09
N GLU A 186 -7.60 2.48 -8.73
CA GLU A 186 -8.00 1.27 -9.47
C GLU A 186 -8.62 1.60 -10.82
N HIS A 187 -9.45 2.64 -10.91
CA HIS A 187 -9.95 3.12 -12.22
C HIS A 187 -8.83 3.66 -13.12
N ALA A 188 -7.72 4.13 -12.54
CA ALA A 188 -6.53 4.52 -13.29
C ALA A 188 -5.71 3.29 -13.76
N MET A 189 -5.80 2.13 -13.06
CA MET A 189 -5.09 0.90 -13.43
C MET A 189 -5.88 0.01 -14.43
N GLU A 190 -7.21 0.01 -14.40
CA GLU A 190 -8.04 -0.74 -15.37
C GLU A 190 -8.08 -0.09 -16.76
N ASN A 191 -7.72 1.18 -16.89
CA ASN A 191 -7.61 1.89 -18.16
C ASN A 191 -6.16 2.00 -18.64
N THR A 192 -5.33 0.99 -18.46
CA THR A 192 -3.97 0.96 -18.98
C THR A 192 -3.90 0.73 -20.49
N ASP A 193 -4.21 1.77 -21.21
CA ASP A 193 -3.33 2.25 -22.27
C ASP A 193 -2.53 3.41 -21.64
N SER A 194 -1.32 3.15 -21.19
CA SER A 194 -0.27 3.99 -20.58
C SER A 194 -0.63 5.45 -20.21
N GLU A 195 -1.55 5.68 -19.29
CA GLU A 195 -1.86 7.03 -18.82
C GLU A 195 -1.07 7.38 -17.54
N LYS A 196 -0.06 8.22 -17.71
CA LYS A 196 0.73 8.77 -16.61
C LYS A 196 -0.15 9.54 -15.63
N THR A 197 0.04 9.35 -14.32
CA THR A 197 -0.65 10.09 -13.25
C THR A 197 0.26 11.18 -12.71
N LEU A 198 -0.27 12.38 -12.46
CA LEU A 198 0.48 13.48 -11.87
C LEU A 198 0.07 13.70 -10.41
N LEU A 199 1.08 13.68 -9.54
CA LEU A 199 0.97 13.91 -8.11
C LEU A 199 1.70 15.19 -7.72
N LEU A 200 1.08 16.00 -6.87
CA LEU A 200 1.70 17.17 -6.24
C LEU A 200 1.81 16.92 -4.74
N GLU A 201 3.02 17.01 -4.21
CA GLU A 201 3.29 16.82 -2.78
C GLU A 201 3.89 18.08 -2.16
N HIS A 202 3.27 18.61 -1.13
CA HIS A 202 3.79 19.68 -0.29
C HIS A 202 4.05 19.17 1.12
N ASN A 203 5.26 19.37 1.61
CA ASN A 203 5.67 19.04 2.99
C ASN A 203 5.99 20.34 3.73
N GLY A 204 5.00 20.95 4.39
CA GLY A 204 5.16 22.20 5.12
C GLY A 204 5.02 22.05 6.63
N SER A 205 5.51 23.04 7.36
CA SER A 205 5.41 23.12 8.82
C SER A 205 3.96 23.23 9.33
N GLU A 206 3.03 23.64 8.47
CA GLU A 206 1.59 23.81 8.78
C GLU A 206 0.72 22.63 8.28
N GLY A 207 1.35 21.56 7.78
CA GLY A 207 0.70 20.36 7.29
C GLY A 207 1.13 19.94 5.89
N ASN A 208 0.92 18.68 5.56
CA ASN A 208 1.20 18.13 4.25
C ASN A 208 -0.04 18.26 3.36
N LEU A 209 0.16 18.63 2.09
CA LEU A 209 -0.87 18.63 1.07
C LEU A 209 -0.47 17.66 -0.03
N ILE A 210 -1.40 16.81 -0.44
CA ILE A 210 -1.22 15.89 -1.56
C ILE A 210 -2.41 16.08 -2.51
N PHE A 211 -2.11 16.40 -3.78
CA PHE A 211 -3.12 16.47 -4.82
C PHE A 211 -2.82 15.46 -5.90
N ILE A 212 -3.80 14.64 -6.23
CA ILE A 212 -3.78 13.70 -7.37
C ILE A 212 -4.59 14.34 -8.48
N VAL A 213 -3.97 14.56 -9.63
CA VAL A 213 -4.65 15.13 -10.80
C VAL A 213 -5.35 13.99 -11.54
N ASP A 214 -6.59 13.76 -11.17
CA ASP A 214 -7.48 12.68 -11.64
C ASP A 214 -8.50 13.11 -12.70
N LYS A 215 -8.45 14.39 -13.09
CA LYS A 215 -9.38 15.01 -14.07
C LYS A 215 -8.63 15.60 -15.25
N PRO A 216 -9.28 15.72 -16.43
CA PRO A 216 -8.69 16.43 -17.57
C PRO A 216 -8.33 17.88 -17.29
N GLU A 217 -9.08 18.53 -16.39
CA GLU A 217 -8.79 19.87 -15.86
C GLU A 217 -8.88 19.81 -14.33
N PHE A 218 -7.84 20.26 -13.64
CA PHE A 218 -7.72 20.24 -12.19
C PHE A 218 -7.40 21.66 -11.69
N LEU A 219 -8.36 22.29 -11.02
CA LEU A 219 -8.24 23.64 -10.48
C LEU A 219 -7.56 23.64 -9.10
N ILE A 220 -6.54 24.48 -8.91
CA ILE A 220 -5.88 24.64 -7.61
C ILE A 220 -6.04 26.08 -7.14
N GLY A 221 -6.35 26.25 -5.86
CA GLY A 221 -6.49 27.58 -5.26
C GLY A 221 -7.02 27.55 -3.82
N LYS A 222 -7.39 28.71 -3.30
CA LYS A 222 -7.93 28.86 -1.94
C LYS A 222 -9.45 28.64 -1.87
N SER A 223 -10.13 28.60 -3.01
CA SER A 223 -11.58 28.36 -3.04
C SER A 223 -11.91 26.95 -2.54
N LYS A 224 -13.01 26.79 -1.81
CA LYS A 224 -13.56 25.49 -1.47
C LYS A 224 -14.09 24.71 -2.69
N GLU A 225 -14.27 25.42 -3.80
CA GLU A 225 -14.70 24.85 -5.08
C GLU A 225 -13.52 24.38 -5.94
N ALA A 226 -12.27 24.65 -5.52
CA ALA A 226 -11.08 24.16 -6.20
C ALA A 226 -10.91 22.66 -5.91
N ASP A 227 -10.45 21.91 -6.92
CA ASP A 227 -10.16 20.48 -6.82
C ASP A 227 -9.00 20.24 -5.82
N GLY A 228 -7.95 21.08 -5.88
CA GLY A 228 -6.87 21.16 -4.91
C GLY A 228 -7.00 22.41 -4.03
N THR A 229 -7.57 22.29 -2.84
CA THR A 229 -7.79 23.45 -1.94
C THR A 229 -6.57 23.69 -1.05
N ILE A 230 -6.00 24.91 -1.11
CA ILE A 230 -4.90 25.39 -0.25
C ILE A 230 -5.50 26.42 0.73
N ALA A 231 -6.04 25.95 1.85
CA ALA A 231 -6.76 26.79 2.79
C ALA A 231 -5.83 27.67 3.67
N ASN A 232 -4.61 27.19 3.96
CA ASN A 232 -3.71 27.76 4.96
C ASN A 232 -2.85 28.91 4.46
N SER A 233 -2.76 29.14 3.13
CA SER A 233 -2.03 30.27 2.60
C SER A 233 -2.93 31.50 2.35
N THR A 234 -2.51 32.65 2.85
CA THR A 234 -3.16 33.94 2.56
C THR A 234 -2.75 34.50 1.21
N LYS A 235 -1.69 34.00 0.60
CA LYS A 235 -1.08 34.51 -0.64
C LYS A 235 -1.57 33.75 -1.89
N VAL A 236 -2.10 32.54 -1.73
CA VAL A 236 -2.70 31.78 -2.84
C VAL A 236 -4.02 32.41 -3.24
N SER A 237 -4.26 32.60 -4.53
CA SER A 237 -5.51 33.16 -5.09
C SER A 237 -6.65 32.15 -4.98
N ARG A 238 -7.92 32.62 -5.03
CA ARG A 238 -9.11 31.74 -4.98
C ARG A 238 -9.08 30.69 -6.09
N ASN A 239 -8.83 31.12 -7.32
CA ASN A 239 -8.49 30.30 -8.46
C ASN A 239 -7.06 30.70 -8.82
N HIS A 240 -6.07 29.87 -8.52
CA HIS A 240 -4.67 30.26 -8.65
C HIS A 240 -4.07 29.75 -9.97
N CYS A 241 -4.18 28.46 -10.19
CA CYS A 241 -3.72 27.82 -11.41
C CYS A 241 -4.62 26.65 -11.78
N ARG A 242 -4.46 26.16 -13.00
CA ARG A 242 -5.16 25.00 -13.52
C ARG A 242 -4.14 24.05 -14.14
N ILE A 243 -4.24 22.77 -13.82
CA ILE A 243 -3.50 21.72 -14.51
C ILE A 243 -4.44 21.11 -15.55
N VAL A 244 -3.94 20.97 -16.78
CA VAL A 244 -4.69 20.40 -17.91
C VAL A 244 -3.93 19.18 -18.42
N ARG A 245 -4.65 18.11 -18.70
CA ARG A 245 -4.10 16.92 -19.31
C ARG A 245 -4.49 16.86 -20.79
N GLU A 246 -3.51 16.88 -21.67
CA GLU A 246 -3.71 16.79 -23.12
C GLU A 246 -2.68 15.81 -23.72
N ASN A 247 -3.15 14.83 -24.49
CA ASN A 247 -2.32 13.84 -25.19
C ASN A 247 -1.31 13.12 -24.27
N GLY A 248 -1.73 12.72 -23.05
CA GLY A 248 -0.89 12.01 -22.08
C GLY A 248 0.17 12.89 -21.42
N SER A 249 0.14 14.20 -21.62
CA SER A 249 1.04 15.17 -21.00
C SER A 249 0.28 16.12 -20.08
N TYR A 250 0.91 16.51 -18.98
CA TYR A 250 0.35 17.50 -18.07
C TYR A 250 0.93 18.88 -18.35
N MET A 251 0.06 19.86 -18.34
CA MET A 251 0.43 21.28 -18.48
C MET A 251 -0.22 22.09 -17.38
N ILE A 252 0.51 23.06 -16.85
CA ILE A 252 0.01 24.03 -15.88
C ILE A 252 -0.22 25.38 -16.55
N GLN A 253 -1.25 26.08 -16.10
CA GLN A 253 -1.61 27.42 -16.53
C GLN A 253 -1.90 28.28 -15.30
N ASP A 254 -1.20 29.39 -15.15
CA ASP A 254 -1.52 30.41 -14.14
C ASP A 254 -2.79 31.15 -14.56
N LEU A 255 -3.74 31.32 -13.64
CA LEU A 255 -5.02 31.97 -13.87
C LEU A 255 -5.01 33.43 -13.37
N GLU A 256 -4.05 34.22 -13.85
CA GLU A 256 -3.82 35.60 -13.40
C GLU A 256 -3.72 35.71 -11.87
N SER A 257 -2.95 34.79 -11.26
CA SER A 257 -2.82 34.76 -9.80
C SER A 257 -2.09 35.99 -9.28
N THR A 258 -2.47 36.45 -8.08
CA THR A 258 -1.91 37.71 -7.51
C THR A 258 -0.41 37.62 -7.23
N ASN A 259 0.09 36.45 -6.82
CA ASN A 259 1.49 36.26 -6.42
C ASN A 259 2.27 35.33 -7.37
N GLY A 260 1.64 34.88 -8.44
CA GLY A 260 2.28 34.12 -9.51
C GLY A 260 2.47 32.64 -9.19
N THR A 261 2.68 31.89 -10.27
CA THR A 261 3.06 30.47 -10.30
C THR A 261 4.45 30.33 -10.88
N SER A 262 5.29 29.47 -10.33
CA SER A 262 6.60 29.17 -10.91
C SER A 262 6.88 27.67 -10.95
N VAL A 263 7.63 27.24 -11.97
CA VAL A 263 8.12 25.88 -12.13
C VAL A 263 9.64 25.90 -12.21
N ASN A 264 10.32 25.17 -11.33
CA ASN A 264 11.79 25.14 -11.24
C ASN A 264 12.43 26.51 -11.12
N GLY A 265 11.77 27.44 -10.42
CA GLY A 265 12.22 28.83 -10.25
C GLY A 265 11.92 29.75 -11.42
N TYR A 266 11.33 29.27 -12.52
CA TYR A 266 10.87 30.07 -13.63
C TYR A 266 9.41 30.50 -13.42
N THR A 267 9.16 31.82 -13.34
CA THR A 267 7.80 32.36 -13.19
C THR A 267 7.04 32.23 -14.50
N LEU A 268 5.84 31.71 -14.43
CA LEU A 268 4.98 31.48 -15.59
C LEU A 268 4.30 32.80 -16.01
N GLU A 269 4.16 32.97 -17.31
CA GLU A 269 3.30 34.02 -17.84
C GLU A 269 1.83 33.64 -17.68
N PRO A 270 0.95 34.55 -17.26
CA PRO A 270 -0.46 34.28 -17.11
C PRO A 270 -1.10 33.69 -18.38
N ASP A 271 -2.04 32.77 -18.21
CA ASP A 271 -2.81 32.11 -19.25
C ASP A 271 -2.00 31.28 -20.28
N GLN A 272 -0.69 31.21 -20.17
CA GLN A 272 0.13 30.31 -20.99
C GLN A 272 0.22 28.92 -20.37
N LYS A 273 0.25 27.87 -21.20
CA LYS A 273 0.42 26.48 -20.76
C LYS A 273 1.89 26.09 -20.75
N TYR A 274 2.35 25.50 -19.64
CA TYR A 274 3.72 25.00 -19.45
C TYR A 274 3.69 23.52 -19.09
N TYR A 275 4.55 22.73 -19.72
CA TYR A 275 4.64 21.29 -19.46
C TYR A 275 5.19 21.01 -18.05
N LEU A 276 4.55 20.10 -17.34
CA LEU A 276 5.04 19.52 -16.08
C LEU A 276 5.70 18.18 -16.33
N LYS A 277 6.83 17.94 -15.66
CA LYS A 277 7.60 16.70 -15.75
C LYS A 277 7.84 16.13 -14.38
N ASP A 278 8.14 14.82 -14.36
CA ASP A 278 8.57 14.15 -13.14
C ASP A 278 9.80 14.84 -12.51
N GLY A 279 9.75 15.05 -11.20
CA GLY A 279 10.79 15.73 -10.43
C GLY A 279 10.73 17.26 -10.45
N ASP A 280 9.81 17.91 -11.19
CA ASP A 280 9.67 19.36 -11.18
C ASP A 280 9.27 19.89 -9.79
N SER A 281 9.76 21.10 -9.45
CA SER A 281 9.31 21.90 -8.30
C SER A 281 8.31 22.95 -8.78
N LEU A 282 7.08 22.90 -8.27
CA LEU A 282 6.00 23.85 -8.56
C LEU A 282 5.78 24.74 -7.33
N VAL A 283 5.83 26.05 -7.51
CA VAL A 283 5.55 27.01 -6.42
C VAL A 283 4.31 27.84 -6.78
N LEU A 284 3.31 27.80 -5.91
CA LEU A 284 2.08 28.61 -5.99
C LEU A 284 2.14 29.67 -4.90
N ALA A 285 2.49 30.87 -5.24
CA ALA A 285 2.77 31.99 -4.31
C ALA A 285 3.90 31.64 -3.31
N ASP A 286 3.55 31.12 -2.13
CA ASP A 286 4.48 30.72 -1.07
C ASP A 286 4.41 29.22 -0.73
N VAL A 287 3.66 28.45 -1.50
CA VAL A 287 3.48 27.00 -1.27
C VAL A 287 4.20 26.21 -2.35
N GLU A 288 5.23 25.47 -1.98
CA GLU A 288 6.04 24.66 -2.88
C GLU A 288 5.55 23.21 -2.91
N PHE A 289 5.38 22.66 -4.11
CA PHE A 289 5.03 21.26 -4.36
C PHE A 289 6.14 20.57 -5.15
N LYS A 290 6.42 19.32 -4.80
CA LYS A 290 7.18 18.40 -5.63
C LYS A 290 6.22 17.70 -6.58
N ILE A 291 6.59 17.63 -7.86
CA ILE A 291 5.81 16.94 -8.90
C ILE A 291 6.35 15.52 -9.07
N SER A 292 5.45 14.53 -9.09
CA SER A 292 5.76 13.17 -9.51
C SER A 292 4.81 12.76 -10.63
N VAL A 293 5.35 12.20 -11.71
CA VAL A 293 4.60 11.70 -12.87
C VAL A 293 4.98 10.24 -13.08
N SER A 294 4.06 9.34 -12.83
CA SER A 294 4.25 7.87 -12.90
C SER A 294 3.29 7.21 -13.91
#